data_7eaa74b668e0d5ca63157aec372c23e9
#
_entry.id   7eaa74b668e0d5ca63157aec372c23e9
#
_cell.length_a   1.000
_cell.length_b   1.000
_cell.length_c   1.000
_cell.angle_alpha   90.00
_cell.angle_beta   90.00
_cell.angle_gamma   90.00
#
_symmetry.space_group_name_H-M   'P 1'
#
loop_
_entity.id
_entity.type
_entity.pdbx_description
1 polymer ?
#
loop_
_entity_poly.entity_id
_entity_poly.type
_entity_poly.pdbx_seq_one_letter_code
_entity_poly.pdbx_strand_id
1 'polypeptide(L)' 'MVAVFGSDEATLRTVAHAFALMEMAWHDCYGELSPPEAVVDDILTCSGGTFEGLLTAVHTAVVDWRDLSVWASTLRGRPA' A
#
# COMPACT_ATOMS: atom_id res chain seq x y z
N MET A 1 0.61 6.29 -9.01
CA MET A 1 1.59 5.18 -9.11
C MET A 1 2.81 5.52 -9.94
N VAL A 2 2.66 6.22 -11.06
CA VAL A 2 3.81 6.61 -11.89
C VAL A 2 4.84 7.41 -11.10
N ALA A 3 4.38 8.33 -10.23
CA ALA A 3 5.27 9.14 -9.41
C ALA A 3 6.08 8.31 -8.38
N VAL A 4 5.61 7.11 -8.01
CA VAL A 4 6.25 6.24 -7.02
C VAL A 4 7.12 5.16 -7.70
N PHE A 5 6.58 4.52 -8.72
CA PHE A 5 7.20 3.35 -9.37
C PHE A 5 7.78 3.62 -10.76
N GLY A 6 7.70 4.88 -11.22
CA GLY A 6 8.15 5.23 -12.57
C GLY A 6 7.10 4.91 -13.63
N SER A 7 7.51 4.92 -14.89
CA SER A 7 6.61 4.75 -16.03
C SER A 7 6.81 3.45 -16.80
N ASP A 8 7.56 2.49 -16.24
CA ASP A 8 7.74 1.18 -16.86
C ASP A 8 6.41 0.41 -16.86
N GLU A 9 5.93 0.07 -18.05
CA GLU A 9 4.63 -0.57 -18.23
C GLU A 9 4.53 -1.91 -17.49
N ALA A 10 5.57 -2.73 -17.54
CA ALA A 10 5.56 -4.03 -16.86
C ALA A 10 5.50 -3.87 -15.35
N THR A 11 6.24 -2.91 -14.79
CA THR A 11 6.22 -2.60 -13.36
C THR A 11 4.84 -2.09 -12.94
N LEU A 12 4.27 -1.15 -13.70
CA LEU A 12 2.95 -0.59 -13.39
C LEU A 12 1.86 -1.66 -13.46
N ARG A 13 1.94 -2.59 -14.42
CA ARG A 13 0.99 -3.70 -14.50
C ARG A 13 1.09 -4.62 -13.29
N THR A 14 2.30 -4.95 -12.85
CA THR A 14 2.54 -5.77 -11.68
C THR A 14 2.02 -5.09 -10.42
N VAL A 15 2.28 -3.79 -10.27
CA VAL A 15 1.77 -3.00 -9.16
C VAL A 15 0.23 -2.97 -9.16
N ALA A 16 -0.39 -2.81 -10.31
CA ALA A 16 -1.84 -2.82 -10.44
C ALA A 16 -2.44 -4.18 -10.02
N HIS A 17 -1.80 -5.27 -10.40
CA HIS A 17 -2.22 -6.61 -9.96
C HIS A 17 -2.09 -6.78 -8.45
N ALA A 18 -1.01 -6.27 -7.85
CA ALA A 18 -0.81 -6.32 -6.41
C ALA A 18 -1.92 -5.55 -5.68
N PHE A 19 -2.32 -4.38 -6.18
CA PHE A 19 -3.43 -3.62 -5.61
C PHE A 19 -4.77 -4.33 -5.77
N ALA A 20 -5.00 -5.00 -6.91
CA ALA A 20 -6.22 -5.78 -7.10
C ALA A 20 -6.33 -6.93 -6.07
N LEU A 21 -5.22 -7.63 -5.83
CA LEU A 21 -5.16 -8.67 -4.80
C LEU A 21 -5.37 -8.09 -3.41
N MET A 22 -4.80 -6.92 -3.13
CA MET A 22 -4.98 -6.22 -1.86
C MET A 22 -6.46 -5.86 -1.63
N GLU A 23 -7.16 -5.38 -2.65
CA GLU A 23 -8.58 -5.04 -2.52
C GLU A 23 -9.41 -6.27 -2.14
N MET A 24 -9.12 -7.42 -2.74
CA MET A 24 -9.77 -8.69 -2.40
C MET A 24 -9.48 -9.07 -0.95
N ALA A 25 -8.22 -9.01 -0.53
CA ALA A 25 -7.82 -9.31 0.83
C ALA A 25 -8.42 -8.33 1.84
N TRP A 26 -8.49 -7.06 1.48
CA TRP A 26 -9.11 -6.02 2.31
C TRP A 26 -10.58 -6.32 2.55
N HIS A 27 -11.30 -6.68 1.49
CA HIS A 27 -12.71 -7.06 1.59
C HIS A 27 -12.89 -8.26 2.53
N ASP A 28 -12.06 -9.28 2.39
CA ASP A 28 -12.13 -10.48 3.22
C ASP A 28 -11.81 -10.20 4.69
N CYS A 29 -10.85 -9.31 4.96
CA CYS A 29 -10.41 -9.02 6.32
C CYS A 29 -11.28 -7.97 7.03
N TYR A 30 -11.76 -6.96 6.31
CA TYR A 30 -12.43 -5.81 6.90
C TYR A 30 -13.88 -5.62 6.44
N GLY A 31 -14.34 -6.39 5.45
CA GLY A 31 -15.70 -6.30 4.95
C GLY A 31 -16.01 -5.06 4.12
N GLU A 32 -15.00 -4.31 3.71
CA GLU A 32 -15.13 -3.13 2.87
C GLU A 32 -14.80 -3.45 1.42
N LEU A 33 -15.42 -2.74 0.45
CA LEU A 33 -15.19 -3.00 -0.98
C LEU A 33 -13.75 -2.71 -1.40
N SER A 34 -13.14 -1.66 -0.83
CA SER A 34 -11.77 -1.28 -1.12
C SER A 34 -11.18 -0.53 0.06
N PRO A 35 -9.85 -0.47 0.19
CA PRO A 35 -9.23 0.29 1.27
C PRO A 35 -9.49 1.78 1.12
N PRO A 36 -9.62 2.54 2.23
CA PRO A 36 -9.71 3.99 2.18
C PRO A 36 -8.49 4.61 1.49
N GLU A 37 -8.71 5.77 0.87
CA GLU A 37 -7.64 6.49 0.17
C GLU A 37 -6.41 6.75 1.06
N ALA A 38 -6.65 7.09 2.33
CA ALA A 38 -5.56 7.32 3.29
C ALA A 38 -4.69 6.07 3.47
N VAL A 39 -5.28 4.88 3.46
CA VAL A 39 -4.55 3.61 3.56
C VAL A 39 -3.73 3.38 2.29
N VAL A 40 -4.29 3.64 1.12
CA VAL A 40 -3.58 3.53 -0.16
C VAL A 40 -2.36 4.47 -0.17
N ASP A 41 -2.54 5.71 0.28
CA ASP A 41 -1.44 6.67 0.38
C ASP A 41 -0.34 6.18 1.34
N ASP A 42 -0.72 5.60 2.46
CA ASP A 42 0.23 5.02 3.41
C ASP A 42 0.99 3.85 2.80
N ILE A 43 0.31 2.99 2.05
CA ILE A 43 0.96 1.88 1.33
C ILE A 43 2.00 2.41 0.35
N LEU A 44 1.65 3.41 -0.45
CA LEU A 44 2.58 4.00 -1.41
C LEU A 44 3.78 4.65 -0.71
N THR A 45 3.54 5.34 0.39
CA THR A 45 4.61 5.95 1.20
C THR A 45 5.56 4.87 1.73
N CYS A 46 5.04 3.80 2.32
CA CYS A 46 5.84 2.74 2.91
C CYS A 46 6.53 1.86 1.87
N SER A 47 6.04 1.83 0.63
CA SER A 47 6.65 1.04 -0.43
C SER A 47 8.06 1.51 -0.79
N GLY A 48 8.34 2.79 -0.58
CA GLY A 48 9.64 3.38 -0.95
C GLY A 48 9.92 3.34 -2.45
N GLY A 49 8.91 3.14 -3.28
CA GLY A 49 9.04 3.05 -4.72
C GLY A 49 9.52 1.69 -5.23
N THR A 50 9.59 0.67 -4.37
CA THR A 50 10.01 -0.68 -4.76
C THR A 50 8.85 -1.66 -4.68
N PHE A 51 8.90 -2.70 -5.51
CA PHE A 51 7.88 -3.74 -5.47
C PHE A 51 7.91 -4.54 -4.17
N GLU A 52 9.11 -4.83 -3.67
CA GLU A 52 9.27 -5.52 -2.37
C GLU A 52 8.68 -4.69 -1.24
N GLY A 53 8.94 -3.39 -1.22
CA GLY A 53 8.37 -2.47 -0.24
C GLY A 53 6.85 -2.42 -0.35
N LEU A 54 6.31 -2.45 -1.56
CA LEU A 54 4.88 -2.50 -1.80
C LEU A 54 4.25 -3.76 -1.18
N LEU A 55 4.83 -4.92 -1.42
CA LEU A 55 4.32 -6.18 -0.87
C LEU A 55 4.34 -6.17 0.66
N THR A 56 5.40 -5.65 1.27
CA THR A 56 5.50 -5.52 2.72
C THR A 56 4.43 -4.58 3.26
N ALA A 57 4.22 -3.44 2.61
CA ALA A 57 3.21 -2.46 3.02
C ALA A 57 1.80 -3.02 2.88
N VAL A 58 1.51 -3.72 1.79
CA VAL A 58 0.21 -4.37 1.58
C VAL A 58 -0.06 -5.43 2.65
N HIS A 59 0.94 -6.25 2.95
CA HIS A 59 0.82 -7.27 3.99
C HIS A 59 0.53 -6.62 5.35
N THR A 60 1.27 -5.56 5.69
CA THR A 60 1.05 -4.82 6.94
C THR A 60 -0.35 -4.24 7.01
N ALA A 61 -0.85 -3.66 5.91
CA ALA A 61 -2.20 -3.09 5.85
C ALA A 61 -3.28 -4.14 6.08
N VAL A 62 -3.12 -5.33 5.51
CA VAL A 62 -4.09 -6.42 5.65
C VAL A 62 -4.07 -7.01 7.06
N VAL A 63 -2.90 -7.11 7.68
CA VAL A 63 -2.76 -7.63 9.05
C VAL A 63 -3.27 -6.62 10.07
N ASP A 64 -2.79 -5.37 10.01
CA ASP A 64 -3.29 -4.28 10.86
C ASP A 64 -2.93 -2.93 10.21
N TRP A 65 -3.94 -2.27 9.65
CA TRP A 65 -3.75 -0.98 8.97
C TRP A 65 -3.21 0.11 9.90
N ARG A 66 -3.40 -0.03 11.21
CA ARG A 66 -2.90 0.96 12.19
C ARG A 66 -1.39 0.92 12.29
N ASP A 67 -0.79 -0.26 12.19
CA ASP A 67 0.67 -0.40 12.15
C ASP A 67 1.24 0.26 10.90
N LEU A 68 0.55 0.12 9.78
CA LEU A 68 0.92 0.80 8.54
C LEU A 68 0.88 2.32 8.71
N SER A 69 -0.16 2.84 9.34
CA SER A 69 -0.33 4.28 9.58
C SER A 69 0.81 4.84 10.42
N VAL A 70 1.21 4.14 11.48
CA VAL A 70 2.34 4.53 12.32
C VAL A 70 3.65 4.53 11.51
N TRP A 71 3.88 3.49 10.73
CA TRP A 71 5.06 3.39 9.87
C TRP A 71 5.13 4.55 8.87
N ALA A 72 4.02 4.81 8.16
CA ALA A 72 3.95 5.90 7.20
C ALA A 72 4.18 7.26 7.86
N SER A 73 3.60 7.49 9.04
CA SER A 73 3.81 8.73 9.79
C SER A 73 5.26 8.93 10.16
N THR A 74 5.95 7.87 10.57
CA THR A 74 7.38 7.89 10.88
C THR A 74 8.20 8.29 9.65
N LEU A 75 7.89 7.71 8.49
CA LEU A 75 8.60 8.03 7.24
C LEU A 75 8.37 9.48 6.80
N ARG A 76 7.18 10.03 7.07
CA ARG A 76 6.86 11.42 6.74
C ARG A 76 7.45 12.41 7.75
N GLY A 77 8.08 11.92 8.83
CA GLY A 77 8.61 12.76 9.88
C GLY A 77 7.56 13.39 10.78
N ARG A 78 6.37 12.79 10.88
CA ARG A 78 5.28 13.26 11.71
C ARG A 78 5.15 12.38 12.96
N PRO A 79 4.75 12.97 14.11
CA PRO A 79 4.36 12.15 15.25
C PRO A 79 3.21 11.23 14.89
N ALA A 80 3.26 10.00 15.39
CA ALA A 80 2.21 9.02 15.14
C ALA A 80 0.91 9.42 15.88
#